data_a10ff4cdba496fa5e7fb1dd4f61ac317
#
_entry.id   a10ff4cdba496fa5e7fb1dd4f61ac317
#
_cell.length_a   1.000
_cell.length_b   1.000
_cell.length_c   1.000
_cell.angle_alpha   90.00
_cell.angle_beta   90.00
_cell.angle_gamma   90.00
#
_symmetry.space_group_name_H-M   'P 1'
#
loop_
_entity.id
_entity.type
_entity.pdbx_description
1 polymer ?
#
loop_
_entity_poly.entity_id
_entity_poly.type
_entity_poly.pdbx_seq_one_letter_code
_entity_poly.pdbx_strand_id
1 'polypeptide(L)'
;MESVRCVTKRFETTSGVQIEADFWGEKSEDSVVLLHGGGQTRHSWGSTASEIAKKGWWAISIDLRGHGRSSWVPDQHYGLDGFAADIDFILQEEEIVPVLVGASLGGLTGMYLAGNLRPKSIRSLVLVDIVPRMNRTGAERVKSFMLEHLQTGFAT
;
A
#
# COMPACT_ATOMS: atom_id res chain seq x y z
N MET A 1 -16.09 -16.58 -17.52
CA MET A 1 -15.84 -15.82 -16.27
C MET A 1 -15.71 -14.36 -16.66
N GLU A 2 -16.61 -13.50 -16.18
CA GLU A 2 -16.50 -12.07 -16.44
C GLU A 2 -15.21 -11.53 -15.85
N SER A 3 -14.44 -10.82 -16.68
CA SER A 3 -13.24 -10.14 -16.21
C SER A 3 -13.65 -8.93 -15.38
N VAL A 4 -13.14 -8.83 -14.16
CA VAL A 4 -13.36 -7.66 -13.32
C VAL A 4 -12.68 -6.45 -13.99
N ARG A 5 -13.40 -5.34 -14.10
CA ARG A 5 -12.85 -4.08 -14.59
C ARG A 5 -11.74 -3.62 -13.66
N CYS A 6 -10.60 -3.27 -14.23
CA CYS A 6 -9.48 -2.62 -13.52
C CYS A 6 -9.16 -1.30 -14.23
N VAL A 7 -9.08 -0.22 -13.46
CA VAL A 7 -8.72 1.12 -13.96
C VAL A 7 -7.55 1.65 -13.14
N THR A 8 -6.49 2.08 -13.80
CA THR A 8 -5.35 2.73 -13.14
C THR A 8 -5.60 4.23 -13.05
N LYS A 9 -5.41 4.80 -11.86
CA LYS A 9 -5.42 6.25 -11.61
C LYS A 9 -4.07 6.69 -11.06
N ARG A 10 -3.75 7.97 -11.30
CA ARG A 10 -2.59 8.64 -10.72
C ARG A 10 -3.06 9.84 -9.92
N PHE A 11 -2.54 9.98 -8.71
CA PHE A 11 -2.81 11.07 -7.79
C PHE A 11 -1.54 11.91 -7.64
N GLU A 12 -1.70 13.21 -7.56
CA GLU A 12 -0.63 14.12 -7.17
C GLU A 12 -0.96 14.65 -5.78
N THR A 13 -0.17 14.24 -4.79
CA THR A 13 -0.37 14.65 -3.39
C THR A 13 -0.01 16.12 -3.19
N THR A 14 -0.42 16.69 -2.07
CA THR A 14 -0.10 18.09 -1.71
C THR A 14 1.41 18.35 -1.61
N SER A 15 2.21 17.30 -1.41
CA SER A 15 3.68 17.38 -1.43
C SER A 15 4.31 17.18 -2.81
N GLY A 16 3.49 17.09 -3.88
CA GLY A 16 3.95 16.87 -5.25
C GLY A 16 4.39 15.45 -5.57
N VAL A 17 4.13 14.50 -4.66
CA VAL A 17 4.42 13.08 -4.89
C VAL A 17 3.32 12.48 -5.75
N GLN A 18 3.69 11.85 -6.86
CA GLN A 18 2.73 11.12 -7.69
C GLN A 18 2.59 9.68 -7.20
N ILE A 19 1.36 9.26 -6.93
CA ILE A 19 1.01 7.92 -6.47
C ILE A 19 0.14 7.24 -7.52
N GLU A 20 0.50 6.02 -7.92
CA GLU A 20 -0.27 5.23 -8.87
C GLU A 20 -1.03 4.12 -8.14
N ALA A 21 -2.30 3.93 -8.51
CA ALA A 21 -3.17 2.93 -7.92
C ALA A 21 -4.06 2.27 -8.97
N ASP A 22 -4.31 0.96 -8.79
CA ASP A 22 -5.25 0.19 -9.59
C ASP A 22 -6.56 0.01 -8.81
N PHE A 23 -7.66 0.31 -9.46
CA PHE A 23 -9.03 0.26 -8.95
C PHE A 23 -9.78 -0.89 -9.60
N TRP A 24 -10.24 -1.83 -8.80
CA TRP A 24 -10.87 -3.07 -9.22
C TRP A 24 -12.34 -3.09 -8.82
N GLY A 25 -13.22 -3.35 -9.78
CA GLY A 25 -14.67 -3.34 -9.59
C GLY A 25 -15.26 -1.94 -9.67
N GLU A 26 -16.47 -1.78 -9.17
CA GLU A 26 -17.19 -0.50 -9.14
C GLU A 26 -17.08 0.15 -7.77
N LYS A 27 -17.12 1.50 -7.73
CA LYS A 27 -17.07 2.26 -6.49
C LYS A 27 -18.22 1.85 -5.56
N SER A 28 -17.88 1.49 -4.33
CA SER A 28 -18.80 0.99 -3.32
C SER A 28 -18.39 1.47 -1.93
N GLU A 29 -19.35 1.57 -1.01
CA GLU A 29 -19.06 1.79 0.42
C GLU A 29 -18.23 0.65 1.03
N ASP A 30 -18.43 -0.59 0.53
CA ASP A 30 -17.59 -1.72 0.87
C ASP A 30 -16.30 -1.67 0.06
N SER A 31 -15.31 -0.96 0.62
CA SER A 31 -14.02 -0.72 -0.02
C SER A 31 -12.86 -1.32 0.78
N VAL A 32 -11.84 -1.77 0.06
CA VAL A 32 -10.59 -2.29 0.62
C VAL A 32 -9.39 -1.64 -0.07
N VAL A 33 -8.44 -1.17 0.72
CA VAL A 33 -7.14 -0.65 0.25
C VAL A 33 -6.06 -1.65 0.59
N LEU A 34 -5.25 -2.00 -0.40
CA LEU A 34 -4.23 -3.04 -0.36
C LEU A 34 -2.85 -2.40 -0.52
N LEU A 35 -2.01 -2.47 0.52
CA LEU A 35 -0.67 -1.88 0.57
C LEU A 35 0.39 -2.98 0.59
N HIS A 36 1.31 -2.93 -0.36
CA HIS A 36 2.38 -3.92 -0.52
C HIS A 36 3.53 -3.74 0.48
N GLY A 37 4.39 -4.74 0.59
CA GLY A 37 5.63 -4.70 1.36
C GLY A 37 6.76 -3.96 0.65
N GLY A 38 7.81 -3.60 1.39
CA GLY A 38 8.99 -2.96 0.81
C GLY A 38 9.60 -3.79 -0.32
N GLY A 39 9.98 -3.12 -1.42
CA GLY A 39 10.53 -3.75 -2.61
C GLY A 39 9.51 -4.46 -3.52
N GLN A 40 8.22 -4.37 -3.20
CA GLN A 40 7.12 -4.89 -4.02
C GLN A 40 6.41 -3.76 -4.77
N THR A 41 5.32 -4.08 -5.44
CA THR A 41 4.45 -3.13 -6.14
C THR A 41 2.97 -3.48 -5.93
N ARG A 42 2.07 -2.59 -6.34
CA ARG A 42 0.61 -2.81 -6.33
C ARG A 42 0.18 -4.12 -7.00
N HIS A 43 0.97 -4.60 -7.97
CA HIS A 43 0.69 -5.84 -8.69
C HIS A 43 0.77 -7.09 -7.80
N SER A 44 1.48 -7.04 -6.66
CA SER A 44 1.51 -8.14 -5.68
C SER A 44 0.12 -8.48 -5.15
N TRP A 45 -0.80 -7.53 -5.19
CA TRP A 45 -2.19 -7.68 -4.75
C TRP A 45 -3.19 -7.92 -5.89
N GLY A 46 -2.76 -7.91 -7.16
CA GLY A 46 -3.66 -7.92 -8.31
C GLY A 46 -4.67 -9.08 -8.32
N SER A 47 -4.22 -10.31 -8.04
CA SER A 47 -5.13 -11.47 -7.95
C SER A 47 -6.10 -11.36 -6.78
N THR A 48 -5.62 -10.94 -5.61
CA THR A 48 -6.44 -10.73 -4.41
C THR A 48 -7.47 -9.63 -4.64
N ALA A 49 -7.07 -8.50 -5.21
CA ALA A 49 -7.96 -7.38 -5.52
C ALA A 49 -9.06 -7.80 -6.50
N SER A 50 -8.71 -8.57 -7.54
CA SER A 50 -9.68 -9.12 -8.49
C SER A 50 -10.69 -10.04 -7.82
N GLU A 51 -10.25 -10.95 -6.93
CA GLU A 51 -11.16 -11.86 -6.23
C GLU A 51 -12.07 -11.14 -5.24
N ILE A 52 -11.58 -10.10 -4.57
CA ILE A 52 -12.37 -9.25 -3.68
C ILE A 52 -13.43 -8.49 -4.50
N ALA A 53 -13.04 -7.94 -5.64
CA ALA A 53 -13.94 -7.19 -6.52
C ALA A 53 -15.05 -8.07 -7.13
N LYS A 54 -14.78 -9.35 -7.42
CA LYS A 54 -15.80 -10.33 -7.83
C LYS A 54 -16.87 -10.57 -6.77
N LYS A 55 -16.58 -10.24 -5.52
CA LYS A 55 -17.53 -10.32 -4.39
C LYS A 55 -18.30 -9.02 -4.14
N GLY A 56 -18.20 -8.05 -5.05
CA GLY A 56 -18.93 -6.78 -4.99
C GLY A 56 -18.23 -5.68 -4.18
N TRP A 57 -17.01 -5.90 -3.73
CA TRP A 57 -16.20 -4.89 -3.05
C TRP A 57 -15.45 -4.02 -4.05
N TRP A 58 -15.18 -2.78 -3.67
CA TRP A 58 -14.29 -1.91 -4.42
C TRP A 58 -12.85 -2.05 -3.88
N ALA A 59 -11.98 -2.71 -4.63
CA ALA A 59 -10.61 -2.97 -4.20
C ALA A 59 -9.63 -2.00 -4.86
N ILE A 60 -8.70 -1.45 -4.07
CA ILE A 60 -7.71 -0.47 -4.51
C ILE A 60 -6.33 -0.98 -4.10
N SER A 61 -5.46 -1.26 -5.07
CA SER A 61 -4.07 -1.62 -4.81
C SER A 61 -3.16 -0.45 -5.19
N ILE A 62 -2.23 -0.06 -4.30
CA ILE A 62 -1.46 1.18 -4.40
C ILE A 62 0.03 0.89 -4.47
N ASP A 63 0.74 1.54 -5.40
CA ASP A 63 2.20 1.66 -5.34
C ASP A 63 2.57 2.71 -4.30
N LEU A 64 3.23 2.29 -3.23
CA LEU A 64 3.75 3.23 -2.22
C LEU A 64 4.83 4.14 -2.83
N ARG A 65 5.04 5.36 -2.29
CA ARG A 65 6.13 6.25 -2.73
C ARG A 65 7.45 5.49 -2.87
N GLY A 66 8.23 5.77 -3.91
CA GLY A 66 9.49 5.08 -4.19
C GLY A 66 9.34 3.65 -4.73
N HIS A 67 8.11 3.19 -5.03
CA HIS A 67 7.85 1.86 -5.57
C HIS A 67 7.03 1.91 -6.85
N GLY A 68 7.20 0.89 -7.69
CA GLY A 68 6.44 0.70 -8.92
C GLY A 68 6.47 1.92 -9.84
N ARG A 69 5.30 2.49 -10.10
CA ARG A 69 5.16 3.70 -10.93
C ARG A 69 4.90 4.97 -10.13
N SER A 70 4.87 4.88 -8.81
CA SER A 70 4.84 6.05 -7.94
C SER A 70 6.18 6.76 -7.92
N SER A 71 6.17 8.07 -7.63
CA SER A 71 7.38 8.90 -7.66
C SER A 71 8.41 8.47 -6.63
N TRP A 72 9.67 8.54 -7.01
CA TRP A 72 10.77 8.70 -6.06
C TRP A 72 10.71 10.10 -5.47
N VAL A 73 11.00 10.20 -4.17
CA VAL A 73 10.88 11.46 -3.44
C VAL A 73 12.22 12.18 -3.43
N PRO A 74 12.33 13.39 -4.02
CA PRO A 74 13.62 14.07 -4.18
C PRO A 74 14.33 14.37 -2.86
N ASP A 75 13.57 14.66 -1.80
CA ASP A 75 14.08 14.92 -0.44
C ASP A 75 14.39 13.65 0.35
N GLN A 76 14.21 12.46 -0.26
CA GLN A 76 14.40 11.16 0.34
C GLN A 76 13.57 10.91 1.61
N HIS A 77 12.43 11.60 1.75
CA HIS A 77 11.54 11.42 2.88
C HIS A 77 10.72 10.13 2.76
N TYR A 78 11.28 9.04 3.25
CA TYR A 78 10.67 7.70 3.31
C TYR A 78 10.30 7.29 4.75
N GLY A 79 9.93 8.24 5.59
CA GLY A 79 9.38 8.00 6.90
C GLY A 79 7.94 7.47 6.85
N LEU A 80 7.49 6.78 7.89
CA LEU A 80 6.11 6.25 7.97
C LEU A 80 5.05 7.34 7.89
N ASP A 81 5.35 8.53 8.38
CA ASP A 81 4.51 9.72 8.26
C ASP A 81 4.27 10.11 6.80
N GLY A 82 5.33 10.08 5.97
CA GLY A 82 5.24 10.35 4.55
C GLY A 82 4.37 9.31 3.81
N PHE A 83 4.64 8.02 4.03
CA PHE A 83 3.81 6.95 3.47
C PHE A 83 2.35 7.08 3.88
N ALA A 84 2.09 7.33 5.17
CA ALA A 84 0.73 7.45 5.69
C ALA A 84 0.00 8.69 5.13
N ALA A 85 0.72 9.81 4.94
CA ALA A 85 0.16 11.03 4.37
C ALA A 85 -0.31 10.82 2.92
N ASP A 86 0.45 10.07 2.11
CA ASP A 86 0.02 9.74 0.74
C ASP A 86 -1.27 8.91 0.73
N ILE A 87 -1.35 7.91 1.61
CA ILE A 87 -2.55 7.07 1.71
C ILE A 87 -3.73 7.89 2.20
N ASP A 88 -3.54 8.71 3.24
CA ASP A 88 -4.59 9.58 3.76
C ASP A 88 -5.14 10.54 2.69
N PHE A 89 -4.26 11.10 1.86
CA PHE A 89 -4.64 11.94 0.73
C PHE A 89 -5.57 11.18 -0.23
N ILE A 90 -5.20 9.95 -0.63
CA ILE A 90 -6.02 9.13 -1.54
C ILE A 90 -7.38 8.79 -0.91
N LEU A 91 -7.42 8.45 0.39
CA LEU A 91 -8.67 8.16 1.09
C LEU A 91 -9.61 9.37 1.11
N GLN A 92 -9.05 10.59 1.22
CA GLN A 92 -9.83 11.82 1.19
C GLN A 92 -10.31 12.14 -0.24
N GLU A 93 -9.45 12.03 -1.25
CA GLU A 93 -9.83 12.26 -2.66
C GLU A 93 -10.92 11.30 -3.13
N GLU A 94 -10.87 10.06 -2.70
CA GLU A 94 -11.89 9.06 -3.05
C GLU A 94 -13.09 9.07 -2.08
N GLU A 95 -13.06 9.87 -1.01
CA GLU A 95 -14.11 9.99 0.00
C GLU A 95 -14.52 8.65 0.61
N ILE A 96 -13.51 7.83 1.02
CA ILE A 96 -13.73 6.49 1.56
C ILE A 96 -13.14 6.30 2.96
N VAL A 97 -13.78 5.36 3.69
CA VAL A 97 -13.28 4.80 4.96
C VAL A 97 -13.18 3.28 4.77
N PRO A 98 -12.09 2.78 4.17
CA PRO A 98 -11.99 1.39 3.75
C PRO A 98 -11.58 0.44 4.89
N VAL A 99 -11.66 -0.86 4.62
CA VAL A 99 -10.76 -1.84 5.25
C VAL A 99 -9.38 -1.66 4.64
N LEU A 100 -8.34 -1.50 5.47
CA LEU A 100 -6.96 -1.43 5.00
C LEU A 100 -6.26 -2.77 5.26
N VAL A 101 -5.65 -3.33 4.24
CA VAL A 101 -4.83 -4.54 4.31
C VAL A 101 -3.40 -4.15 3.97
N GLY A 102 -2.48 -4.36 4.88
CA GLY A 102 -1.07 -3.99 4.67
C GLY A 102 -0.10 -5.11 4.97
N ALA A 103 0.78 -5.40 4.02
CA ALA A 103 1.88 -6.33 4.18
C ALA A 103 3.14 -5.58 4.60
N SER A 104 3.84 -6.06 5.63
CA SER A 104 5.13 -5.51 6.08
C SER A 104 5.12 -3.96 6.11
N LEU A 105 5.82 -3.26 5.20
CA LEU A 105 5.83 -1.79 5.09
C LEU A 105 4.41 -1.21 4.98
N GLY A 106 3.54 -1.82 4.17
CA GLY A 106 2.14 -1.42 4.06
C GLY A 106 1.37 -1.55 5.37
N GLY A 107 1.66 -2.58 6.16
CA GLY A 107 1.10 -2.75 7.51
C GLY A 107 1.59 -1.69 8.49
N LEU A 108 2.88 -1.35 8.47
CA LEU A 108 3.45 -0.24 9.27
C LEU A 108 2.82 1.10 8.89
N THR A 109 2.63 1.34 7.60
CA THR A 109 1.95 2.52 7.07
C THR A 109 0.52 2.62 7.61
N GLY A 110 -0.24 1.52 7.55
CA GLY A 110 -1.60 1.45 8.07
C GLY A 110 -1.69 1.67 9.58
N MET A 111 -0.75 1.11 10.35
CA MET A 111 -0.67 1.34 11.80
C MET A 111 -0.38 2.82 12.12
N TYR A 112 0.54 3.44 11.38
CA TYR A 112 0.86 4.86 11.57
C TYR A 112 -0.33 5.74 11.20
N LEU A 113 -0.99 5.48 10.07
CA LEU A 113 -2.17 6.21 9.63
C LEU A 113 -3.27 6.18 10.70
N ALA A 114 -3.64 5.00 11.16
CA ALA A 114 -4.73 4.83 12.13
C ALA A 114 -4.38 5.28 13.55
N GLY A 115 -3.12 5.15 13.96
CA GLY A 115 -2.70 5.45 15.32
C GLY A 115 -2.21 6.88 15.54
N ASN A 116 -1.59 7.50 14.54
CA ASN A 116 -0.87 8.76 14.69
C ASN A 116 -1.41 9.89 13.82
N LEU A 117 -1.74 9.60 12.56
CA LEU A 117 -2.08 10.66 11.62
C LEU A 117 -3.57 10.99 11.65
N ARG A 118 -4.43 10.00 11.37
CA ARG A 118 -5.88 10.22 11.31
C ARG A 118 -6.65 9.01 11.85
N PRO A 119 -6.85 8.93 13.17
CA PRO A 119 -7.73 7.94 13.76
C PRO A 119 -9.12 7.96 13.11
N LYS A 120 -9.71 6.81 12.84
CA LYS A 120 -10.99 6.63 12.13
C LYS A 120 -10.97 6.88 10.62
N SER A 121 -9.79 7.06 9.98
CA SER A 121 -9.66 7.13 8.53
C SER A 121 -9.89 5.79 7.84
N ILE A 122 -9.85 4.71 8.59
CA ILE A 122 -10.08 3.34 8.11
C ILE A 122 -11.10 2.63 9.00
N ARG A 123 -11.87 1.70 8.42
CA ARG A 123 -12.87 0.89 9.13
C ARG A 123 -12.22 -0.19 9.98
N SER A 124 -11.20 -0.82 9.45
CA SER A 124 -10.38 -1.83 10.15
C SER A 124 -9.02 -1.99 9.46
N LEU A 125 -8.06 -2.58 10.18
CA LEU A 125 -6.71 -2.84 9.70
C LEU A 125 -6.41 -4.33 9.78
N VAL A 126 -6.03 -4.91 8.64
CA VAL A 126 -5.53 -6.28 8.51
C VAL A 126 -4.02 -6.22 8.29
N LEU A 127 -3.27 -6.84 9.17
CA LEU A 127 -1.81 -6.91 9.12
C LEU A 127 -1.38 -8.25 8.54
N VAL A 128 -0.59 -8.21 7.48
CA VAL A 128 -0.04 -9.39 6.80
C VAL A 128 1.46 -9.42 7.00
N ASP A 129 1.95 -10.47 7.63
CA ASP A 129 3.38 -10.70 7.90
C ASP A 129 4.07 -9.50 8.61
N ILE A 130 3.37 -8.90 9.55
CA ILE A 130 3.88 -7.79 10.38
C ILE A 130 3.13 -7.75 11.72
N VAL A 131 3.83 -7.32 12.75
CA VAL A 131 3.26 -7.14 14.09
C VAL A 131 3.65 -5.78 14.67
N PRO A 132 2.86 -5.20 15.60
CA PRO A 132 3.13 -3.88 16.17
C PRO A 132 4.48 -3.79 16.92
N ARG A 133 5.01 -4.90 17.37
CA ARG A 133 6.32 -4.99 18.03
C ARG A 133 7.21 -5.97 17.27
N MET A 134 8.07 -5.44 16.41
CA MET A 134 9.02 -6.23 15.66
C MET A 134 10.27 -6.57 16.49
N ASN A 135 10.79 -7.78 16.30
CA ASN A 135 12.14 -8.12 16.74
C ASN A 135 13.16 -7.45 15.80
N ARG A 136 13.97 -6.53 16.33
CA ARG A 136 14.97 -5.77 15.56
C ARG A 136 15.95 -6.67 14.82
N THR A 137 16.43 -7.74 15.47
CA THR A 137 17.35 -8.70 14.85
C THR A 137 16.74 -9.37 13.63
N GLY A 138 15.44 -9.73 13.67
CA GLY A 138 14.74 -10.30 12.52
C GLY A 138 14.62 -9.31 11.37
N ALA A 139 14.25 -8.05 11.66
CA ALA A 139 14.15 -7.00 10.66
C ALA A 139 15.50 -6.68 10.00
N GLU A 140 16.58 -6.63 10.79
CA GLU A 140 17.95 -6.44 10.28
C GLU A 140 18.41 -7.58 9.37
N ARG A 141 18.07 -8.84 9.68
CA ARG A 141 18.38 -9.98 8.81
C ARG A 141 17.68 -9.86 7.46
N VAL A 142 16.40 -9.52 7.43
CA VAL A 142 15.66 -9.32 6.18
C VAL A 142 16.27 -8.18 5.37
N LYS A 143 16.58 -7.05 6.01
CA LYS A 143 17.23 -5.91 5.36
C LYS A 143 18.59 -6.28 4.78
N SER A 144 19.44 -6.98 5.54
CA SER A 144 20.74 -7.42 5.09
C SER A 144 20.66 -8.34 3.88
N PHE A 145 19.72 -9.31 3.91
CA PHE A 145 19.47 -10.20 2.78
C PHE A 145 19.05 -9.44 1.51
N MET A 146 18.15 -8.46 1.64
CA MET A 146 17.74 -7.63 0.49
C MET A 146 18.91 -6.81 -0.07
N LEU A 147 19.77 -6.26 0.79
CA LEU A 147 20.93 -5.46 0.38
C LEU A 147 22.02 -6.31 -0.27
N GLU A 148 22.26 -7.54 0.21
CA GLU A 148 23.25 -8.46 -0.33
C GLU A 148 23.01 -8.77 -1.81
N HIS A 149 21.75 -8.84 -2.22
CA HIS A 149 21.36 -9.16 -3.59
C HIS A 149 20.96 -7.94 -4.44
N LEU A 150 21.13 -6.73 -3.92
CA LEU A 150 20.67 -5.51 -4.58
C LEU A 150 21.34 -5.28 -5.95
N GLN A 151 22.62 -5.65 -6.09
CA GLN A 151 23.39 -5.44 -7.32
C GLN A 151 23.44 -6.68 -8.24
N THR A 152 23.38 -7.86 -7.67
CA THR A 152 23.54 -9.11 -8.42
C THR A 152 22.23 -9.78 -8.79
N GLY A 153 21.14 -9.43 -8.12
CA GLY A 153 19.86 -10.14 -8.22
C GLY A 153 19.92 -11.54 -7.59
N PHE A 154 18.85 -12.28 -7.75
CA PHE A 154 18.77 -13.69 -7.34
C PHE A 154 19.04 -14.59 -8.53
N ALA A 155 19.79 -15.69 -8.31
CA ALA A 155 19.91 -16.74 -9.31
C ALA A 155 18.54 -17.41 -9.51
N THR A 156 18.11 -17.51 -10.77
CA THR A 156 16.87 -18.19 -11.16
C THR A 156 17.08 -19.67 -11.34
#